data_6c9d4935385e37d8e5e5beb7a14997ca
#
_entry.id   6c9d4935385e37d8e5e5beb7a14997ca
#
_cell.length_a   1.000
_cell.length_b   1.000
_cell.length_c   1.000
_cell.angle_alpha   90.00
_cell.angle_beta   90.00
_cell.angle_gamma   90.00
#
_symmetry.space_group_name_H-M   'P 1'
#
loop_
_entity.id
_entity.type
_entity.pdbx_description
1 polymer ?
#
loop_
_entity_poly.entity_id
_entity_poly.type
_entity_poly.pdbx_seq_one_letter_code
_entity_poly.pdbx_strand_id
1 'polypeptide(L)'
;VVIGDTLYRILKDTNHDVTVLNYVDDSGLQVADILVGFLYLKLPIIPADTNTKFDRYCGNEIYVKVNELYEKDPSLIEKRKSLLKKLESGDAEISSFSSEITLKVLKDQLKTCWRIKARYDLLNFESHIINSNLWKKTFEKLRDEIIIKKETEGENIGCWIFESVDEGTKIIVRSDNTATYIAKDIPYALLKVGTIPDPFKYQVFMKQWDHTNLWITTNDQSKNISHPAFFPAEYSITVIDSRQTRLQKIIKEILNRFKARSNEYLHLTYGPVLLSSRTASMLGIDTENGRSIQMSGRKGIYVDADYVLDTLYSKAKEETMRRNPEITGDDLETTAEEIAISAMRYSLIKNDLEKEIKFDMIDSISLDGNSGPYLQYAYARCCRLIEKSKIKSYRGNVKRLSHSIEYRIIKHLSKFAIVIEDTTKNMEPKLIAQYAYELATMFNLFYEKIPILKENDVDISNARISLVEAIRLILKINLSLIGITPLERM
;
A
#
# COMPACT_ATOMS: atom_id res chain seq x y z
N VAL A 1 1.29 0.48 -0.07
CA VAL A 1 0.55 -0.75 0.24
C VAL A 1 -0.93 -0.46 0.49
N VAL A 2 -1.30 0.23 1.59
CA VAL A 2 -2.72 0.47 1.97
C VAL A 2 -3.53 1.16 0.87
N ILE A 3 -3.00 2.20 0.23
CA ILE A 3 -3.66 2.93 -0.86
C ILE A 3 -3.97 1.99 -2.02
N GLY A 4 -2.98 1.21 -2.47
CA GLY A 4 -3.14 0.26 -3.57
C GLY A 4 -4.15 -0.85 -3.25
N ASP A 5 -4.10 -1.41 -2.03
CA ASP A 5 -5.06 -2.42 -1.59
C ASP A 5 -6.50 -1.86 -1.48
N THR A 6 -6.65 -0.61 -1.03
CA THR A 6 -7.96 0.04 -0.98
C THR A 6 -8.55 0.23 -2.39
N LEU A 7 -7.74 0.71 -3.34
CA LEU A 7 -8.18 0.85 -4.73
C LEU A 7 -8.50 -0.50 -5.36
N TYR A 8 -7.68 -1.53 -5.11
CA TYR A 8 -7.98 -2.90 -5.54
C TYR A 8 -9.38 -3.33 -5.10
N ARG A 9 -9.71 -3.14 -3.81
CA ARG A 9 -11.02 -3.52 -3.26
C ARG A 9 -12.17 -2.76 -3.93
N ILE A 10 -12.02 -1.46 -4.12
CA ILE A 10 -13.03 -0.60 -4.75
C ILE A 10 -13.22 -1.01 -6.22
N LEU A 11 -12.15 -1.17 -6.98
CA LEU A 11 -12.21 -1.59 -8.37
C LEU A 11 -12.82 -2.99 -8.52
N LYS A 12 -12.47 -3.91 -7.62
CA LYS A 12 -13.03 -5.27 -7.63
C LYS A 12 -14.53 -5.28 -7.34
N ASP A 13 -14.99 -4.47 -6.38
CA ASP A 13 -16.41 -4.30 -6.04
C ASP A 13 -17.22 -3.68 -7.19
N THR A 14 -16.57 -2.86 -8.00
CA THR A 14 -17.16 -2.27 -9.21
C THR A 14 -16.98 -3.14 -10.48
N ASN A 15 -16.76 -4.44 -10.31
CA ASN A 15 -16.65 -5.46 -11.37
C ASN A 15 -15.48 -5.27 -12.35
N HIS A 16 -14.42 -4.60 -11.95
CA HIS A 16 -13.19 -4.61 -12.74
C HIS A 16 -12.39 -5.89 -12.48
N ASP A 17 -11.75 -6.42 -13.52
CA ASP A 17 -10.75 -7.46 -13.36
C ASP A 17 -9.41 -6.81 -12.99
N VAL A 18 -8.93 -7.07 -11.77
CA VAL A 18 -7.79 -6.36 -11.19
C VAL A 18 -6.71 -7.35 -10.78
N THR A 19 -5.51 -7.13 -11.30
CA THR A 19 -4.29 -7.84 -10.89
C THR A 19 -3.40 -6.91 -10.08
N VAL A 20 -3.03 -7.33 -8.88
CA VAL A 20 -2.17 -6.55 -7.98
C VAL A 20 -0.73 -7.03 -8.08
N LEU A 21 0.13 -6.17 -8.61
CA LEU A 21 1.55 -6.45 -8.79
C LEU A 21 2.37 -5.73 -7.73
N ASN A 22 3.48 -6.35 -7.29
CA ASN A 22 4.51 -5.69 -6.52
C ASN A 22 5.87 -5.86 -7.21
N TYR A 23 6.58 -4.75 -7.34
CA TYR A 23 7.94 -4.71 -7.87
C TYR A 23 8.92 -4.90 -6.72
N VAL A 24 9.73 -5.95 -6.79
CA VAL A 24 10.73 -6.28 -5.79
C VAL A 24 12.09 -5.79 -6.28
N ASP A 25 12.62 -4.73 -5.64
CA ASP A 25 13.97 -4.22 -5.89
C ASP A 25 14.99 -5.13 -5.16
N ASP A 26 15.46 -6.13 -5.88
CA ASP A 26 16.42 -7.13 -5.39
C ASP A 26 17.83 -6.96 -5.97
N SER A 27 18.11 -5.86 -6.67
CA SER A 27 19.38 -5.60 -7.35
C SER A 27 20.00 -4.24 -7.07
N GLY A 28 19.38 -3.43 -6.19
CA GLY A 28 19.79 -2.07 -5.91
C GLY A 28 20.93 -1.91 -4.91
N LEU A 29 21.31 -0.63 -4.66
CA LEU A 29 22.36 -0.25 -3.71
C LEU A 29 22.12 -0.78 -2.29
N GLN A 30 20.86 -0.78 -1.85
CA GLN A 30 20.50 -1.23 -0.50
C GLN A 30 20.77 -2.73 -0.33
N VAL A 31 20.51 -3.53 -1.34
CA VAL A 31 20.83 -4.96 -1.35
C VAL A 31 22.33 -5.14 -1.24
N ALA A 32 23.12 -4.41 -2.05
CA ALA A 32 24.58 -4.46 -1.99
C ALA A 32 25.13 -4.05 -0.61
N ASP A 33 24.53 -3.05 0.06
CA ASP A 33 24.90 -2.65 1.43
C ASP A 33 24.69 -3.78 2.43
N ILE A 34 23.57 -4.49 2.36
CA ILE A 34 23.31 -5.67 3.21
C ILE A 34 24.32 -6.79 2.93
N LEU A 35 24.65 -7.04 1.66
CA LEU A 35 25.66 -8.02 1.29
C LEU A 35 27.05 -7.62 1.78
N VAL A 36 27.41 -6.33 1.79
CA VAL A 36 28.66 -5.84 2.42
C VAL A 36 28.69 -6.22 3.89
N GLY A 37 27.58 -6.05 4.61
CA GLY A 37 27.44 -6.44 6.01
C GLY A 37 27.75 -7.92 6.26
N PHE A 38 27.16 -8.79 5.49
CA PHE A 38 27.34 -10.24 5.66
C PHE A 38 28.68 -10.75 5.14
N LEU A 39 29.13 -10.32 3.95
CA LEU A 39 30.29 -10.90 3.28
C LEU A 39 31.61 -10.29 3.76
N TYR A 40 31.64 -9.00 4.02
CA TYR A 40 32.89 -8.30 4.36
C TYR A 40 33.02 -7.94 5.84
N LEU A 41 31.95 -7.49 6.48
CA LEU A 41 31.93 -7.23 7.92
C LEU A 41 31.70 -8.50 8.75
N LYS A 42 31.37 -9.64 8.09
CA LYS A 42 31.12 -10.92 8.74
C LYS A 42 30.04 -10.85 9.82
N LEU A 43 29.05 -10.00 9.64
CA LEU A 43 27.92 -9.93 10.56
C LEU A 43 27.12 -11.23 10.51
N PRO A 44 26.53 -11.68 11.63
CA PRO A 44 25.76 -12.92 11.67
C PRO A 44 24.57 -12.87 10.70
N ILE A 45 24.30 -13.97 9.97
CA ILE A 45 23.11 -14.08 9.11
C ILE A 45 21.84 -14.30 9.97
N ILE A 46 22.00 -14.85 11.16
CA ILE A 46 20.90 -15.10 12.10
C ILE A 46 20.95 -13.98 13.15
N PRO A 47 19.86 -13.25 13.38
CA PRO A 47 19.81 -12.25 14.45
C PRO A 47 20.00 -12.90 15.83
N ALA A 48 20.59 -12.17 16.76
CA ALA A 48 20.85 -12.66 18.12
C ALA A 48 19.53 -12.97 18.87
N ASP A 49 18.51 -12.15 18.68
CA ASP A 49 17.15 -12.47 19.10
C ASP A 49 16.40 -13.13 17.92
N THR A 50 16.12 -14.42 18.07
CA THR A 50 15.43 -15.22 17.06
C THR A 50 13.99 -14.79 16.80
N ASN A 51 13.40 -13.96 17.67
CA ASN A 51 12.05 -13.37 17.47
C ASN A 51 12.10 -12.13 16.56
N THR A 52 13.30 -11.55 16.35
CA THR A 52 13.46 -10.41 15.45
C THR A 52 13.20 -10.83 14.02
N LYS A 53 12.26 -10.18 13.35
CA LYS A 53 11.99 -10.38 11.93
C LYS A 53 13.25 -10.08 11.12
N PHE A 54 13.52 -10.89 10.10
CA PHE A 54 14.74 -10.78 9.33
C PHE A 54 14.83 -9.48 8.50
N ASP A 55 13.70 -8.98 8.01
CA ASP A 55 13.63 -7.67 7.33
C ASP A 55 14.01 -6.53 8.28
N ARG A 56 13.53 -6.57 9.52
CA ARG A 56 13.90 -5.62 10.57
C ARG A 56 15.38 -5.71 10.92
N TYR A 57 15.92 -6.91 11.08
CA TYR A 57 17.34 -7.12 11.33
C TYR A 57 18.20 -6.54 10.20
N CYS A 58 17.88 -6.86 8.96
CA CYS A 58 18.61 -6.32 7.81
C CYS A 58 18.53 -4.80 7.71
N GLY A 59 17.35 -4.21 7.94
CA GLY A 59 17.15 -2.76 7.83
C GLY A 59 17.75 -1.98 8.99
N ASN A 60 17.55 -2.44 10.22
CA ASN A 60 17.85 -1.66 11.43
C ASN A 60 19.27 -1.88 11.96
N GLU A 61 19.79 -3.08 11.76
CA GLU A 61 21.11 -3.41 12.31
C GLU A 61 22.18 -3.49 11.21
N ILE A 62 21.94 -4.27 10.16
CA ILE A 62 22.95 -4.47 9.11
C ILE A 62 23.13 -3.21 8.27
N TYR A 63 22.04 -2.69 7.69
CA TYR A 63 22.09 -1.55 6.78
C TYR A 63 22.61 -0.28 7.48
N VAL A 64 22.11 0.02 8.68
CA VAL A 64 22.55 1.19 9.47
C VAL A 64 24.03 1.08 9.79
N LYS A 65 24.48 -0.06 10.32
CA LYS A 65 25.87 -0.28 10.69
C LYS A 65 26.82 -0.18 9.49
N VAL A 66 26.43 -0.71 8.35
CA VAL A 66 27.25 -0.62 7.12
C VAL A 66 27.36 0.83 6.66
N ASN A 67 26.26 1.59 6.67
CA ASN A 67 26.28 2.99 6.27
C ASN A 67 27.12 3.88 7.20
N GLU A 68 27.08 3.65 8.50
CA GLU A 68 27.94 4.33 9.47
C GLU A 68 29.43 4.06 9.24
N LEU A 69 29.77 2.85 8.78
CA LEU A 69 31.15 2.45 8.52
C LEU A 69 31.71 3.00 7.20
N TYR A 70 30.88 3.36 6.24
CA TYR A 70 31.36 3.99 4.99
C TYR A 70 32.11 5.31 5.22
N GLU A 71 31.76 6.06 6.25
CA GLU A 71 32.48 7.28 6.62
C GLU A 71 33.85 6.99 7.24
N LYS A 72 34.02 5.84 7.91
CA LYS A 72 35.22 5.43 8.62
C LYS A 72 36.15 4.57 7.76
N ASP A 73 35.61 3.80 6.84
CA ASP A 73 36.35 2.91 5.94
C ASP A 73 35.87 3.04 4.48
N PRO A 74 36.47 3.97 3.70
CA PRO A 74 36.12 4.14 2.28
C PRO A 74 36.31 2.90 1.42
N SER A 75 37.14 1.91 1.87
CA SER A 75 37.36 0.66 1.12
C SER A 75 36.07 -0.16 0.97
N LEU A 76 35.12 -0.01 1.91
CA LEU A 76 33.83 -0.66 1.87
C LEU A 76 32.95 -0.15 0.70
N ILE A 77 33.15 1.10 0.28
CA ILE A 77 32.45 1.67 -0.90
C ILE A 77 32.90 0.96 -2.17
N GLU A 78 34.18 0.66 -2.30
CA GLU A 78 34.69 -0.09 -3.44
C GLU A 78 34.19 -1.54 -3.43
N LYS A 79 34.09 -2.17 -2.25
CA LYS A 79 33.48 -3.50 -2.11
C LYS A 79 32.01 -3.49 -2.53
N ARG A 80 31.23 -2.46 -2.14
CA ARG A 80 29.84 -2.27 -2.59
C ARG A 80 29.74 -2.17 -4.12
N LYS A 81 30.58 -1.34 -4.73
CA LYS A 81 30.62 -1.20 -6.20
C LYS A 81 30.93 -2.52 -6.90
N SER A 82 31.90 -3.28 -6.34
CA SER A 82 32.23 -4.60 -6.86
C SER A 82 31.07 -5.58 -6.76
N LEU A 83 30.35 -5.60 -5.63
CA LEU A 83 29.16 -6.45 -5.45
C LEU A 83 28.03 -6.07 -6.42
N LEU A 84 27.76 -4.77 -6.61
CA LEU A 84 26.79 -4.31 -7.59
C LEU A 84 27.13 -4.80 -9.00
N LYS A 85 28.39 -4.63 -9.40
CA LYS A 85 28.84 -5.10 -10.72
C LYS A 85 28.67 -6.61 -10.87
N LYS A 86 28.94 -7.39 -9.83
CA LYS A 86 28.74 -8.85 -9.82
C LYS A 86 27.25 -9.21 -9.91
N LEU A 87 26.38 -8.53 -9.17
CA LEU A 87 24.93 -8.72 -9.26
C LEU A 87 24.42 -8.41 -10.68
N GLU A 88 24.82 -7.28 -11.25
CA GLU A 88 24.42 -6.86 -12.61
C GLU A 88 24.97 -7.79 -13.71
N SER A 89 26.15 -8.40 -13.49
CA SER A 89 26.75 -9.37 -14.43
C SER A 89 26.22 -10.80 -14.26
N GLY A 90 25.38 -11.06 -13.25
CA GLY A 90 24.86 -12.40 -12.99
C GLY A 90 25.87 -13.39 -12.42
N ASP A 91 26.85 -12.92 -11.61
CA ASP A 91 27.77 -13.82 -10.88
C ASP A 91 26.96 -14.84 -10.07
N ALA A 92 27.18 -16.13 -10.31
CA ALA A 92 26.33 -17.21 -9.81
C ALA A 92 26.33 -17.29 -8.26
N GLU A 93 27.48 -17.11 -7.62
CA GLU A 93 27.60 -17.21 -6.18
C GLU A 93 26.94 -16.01 -5.48
N ILE A 94 27.26 -14.80 -5.92
CA ILE A 94 26.71 -13.58 -5.34
C ILE A 94 25.22 -13.46 -5.60
N SER A 95 24.75 -13.79 -6.81
CA SER A 95 23.33 -13.79 -7.13
C SER A 95 22.54 -14.81 -6.33
N SER A 96 23.07 -16.02 -6.12
CA SER A 96 22.44 -17.05 -5.28
C SER A 96 22.33 -16.60 -3.83
N PHE A 97 23.41 -16.06 -3.26
CA PHE A 97 23.41 -15.56 -1.88
C PHE A 97 22.47 -14.35 -1.72
N SER A 98 22.50 -13.40 -2.66
CA SER A 98 21.58 -12.25 -2.68
C SER A 98 20.14 -12.70 -2.71
N SER A 99 19.81 -13.66 -3.58
CA SER A 99 18.44 -14.19 -3.70
C SER A 99 17.97 -14.84 -2.39
N GLU A 100 18.84 -15.60 -1.69
CA GLU A 100 18.50 -16.19 -0.40
C GLU A 100 18.15 -15.11 0.63
N ILE A 101 18.98 -14.06 0.75
CA ILE A 101 18.76 -12.94 1.67
C ILE A 101 17.48 -12.19 1.31
N THR A 102 17.31 -11.84 0.03
CA THR A 102 16.12 -11.13 -0.46
C THR A 102 14.85 -11.90 -0.17
N LEU A 103 14.81 -13.19 -0.42
CA LEU A 103 13.63 -14.03 -0.16
C LEU A 103 13.29 -14.12 1.34
N LYS A 104 14.27 -14.11 2.23
CA LYS A 104 14.04 -14.07 3.69
C LYS A 104 13.43 -12.71 4.09
N VAL A 105 14.02 -11.60 3.64
CA VAL A 105 13.49 -10.25 3.87
C VAL A 105 12.06 -10.12 3.34
N LEU A 106 11.84 -10.53 2.09
CA LEU A 106 10.55 -10.45 1.43
C LEU A 106 9.44 -11.21 2.16
N LYS A 107 9.74 -12.43 2.65
CA LYS A 107 8.77 -13.22 3.42
C LYS A 107 8.31 -12.48 4.69
N ASP A 108 9.21 -11.79 5.37
CA ASP A 108 8.87 -11.06 6.58
C ASP A 108 8.14 -9.74 6.28
N GLN A 109 8.50 -9.05 5.19
CA GLN A 109 7.74 -7.88 4.70
C GLN A 109 6.31 -8.27 4.30
N LEU A 110 6.12 -9.44 3.67
CA LEU A 110 4.79 -9.94 3.32
C LEU A 110 3.93 -10.22 4.56
N LYS A 111 4.51 -10.71 5.67
CA LYS A 111 3.77 -10.89 6.94
C LYS A 111 3.19 -9.56 7.42
N THR A 112 3.96 -8.46 7.35
CA THR A 112 3.46 -7.11 7.68
C THR A 112 2.34 -6.68 6.73
N CYS A 113 2.50 -6.91 5.41
CA CYS A 113 1.46 -6.61 4.44
C CYS A 113 0.17 -7.41 4.72
N TRP A 114 0.31 -8.69 5.06
CA TRP A 114 -0.83 -9.55 5.38
C TRP A 114 -1.50 -9.19 6.70
N ARG A 115 -0.72 -8.76 7.68
CA ARG A 115 -1.24 -8.26 8.96
C ARG A 115 -2.19 -7.09 8.73
N ILE A 116 -1.86 -6.16 7.83
CA ILE A 116 -2.76 -5.08 7.44
C ILE A 116 -3.74 -5.47 6.33
N LYS A 117 -3.90 -6.77 6.05
CA LYS A 117 -4.85 -7.35 5.07
C LYS A 117 -4.64 -6.92 3.62
N ALA A 118 -3.44 -6.49 3.28
CA ALA A 118 -3.07 -6.27 1.89
C ALA A 118 -2.65 -7.59 1.23
N ARG A 119 -2.91 -7.71 -0.07
CA ARG A 119 -2.55 -8.88 -0.87
C ARG A 119 -1.89 -8.49 -2.18
N TYR A 120 -1.22 -9.45 -2.79
CA TYR A 120 -0.65 -9.33 -4.13
C TYR A 120 -0.98 -10.57 -4.95
N ASP A 121 -1.10 -10.41 -6.28
CA ASP A 121 -1.24 -11.55 -7.19
C ASP A 121 0.13 -12.00 -7.69
N LEU A 122 1.03 -11.05 -7.98
CA LEU A 122 2.34 -11.34 -8.54
C LEU A 122 3.42 -10.43 -7.94
N LEU A 123 4.59 -11.02 -7.65
CA LEU A 123 5.81 -10.31 -7.34
C LEU A 123 6.77 -10.40 -8.54
N ASN A 124 7.16 -9.24 -9.08
CA ASN A 124 8.13 -9.12 -10.15
C ASN A 124 9.48 -8.70 -9.57
N PHE A 125 10.51 -9.50 -9.79
CA PHE A 125 11.86 -9.19 -9.36
C PHE A 125 12.60 -8.33 -10.38
N GLU A 126 13.27 -7.27 -9.94
CA GLU A 126 14.08 -6.40 -10.82
C GLU A 126 15.17 -7.22 -11.53
N SER A 127 15.84 -8.12 -10.79
CA SER A 127 16.85 -9.02 -11.35
C SER A 127 16.31 -9.88 -12.50
N HIS A 128 15.06 -10.34 -12.42
CA HIS A 128 14.43 -11.10 -13.50
C HIS A 128 14.16 -10.23 -14.72
N ILE A 129 13.75 -8.98 -14.53
CA ILE A 129 13.55 -8.01 -15.63
C ILE A 129 14.87 -7.73 -16.34
N ILE A 130 15.94 -7.49 -15.58
CA ILE A 130 17.29 -7.25 -16.13
C ILE A 130 17.77 -8.46 -16.93
N ASN A 131 17.63 -9.68 -16.38
CA ASN A 131 18.13 -10.92 -16.97
C ASN A 131 17.25 -11.47 -18.11
N SER A 132 16.04 -10.97 -18.30
CA SER A 132 15.09 -11.48 -19.31
C SER A 132 15.34 -10.97 -20.75
N ASN A 133 16.42 -10.22 -21.00
CA ASN A 133 16.65 -9.48 -22.24
C ASN A 133 15.55 -8.46 -22.58
N LEU A 134 14.68 -8.14 -21.64
CA LEU A 134 13.56 -7.21 -21.83
C LEU A 134 14.09 -5.82 -22.15
N TRP A 135 15.17 -5.38 -21.49
CA TRP A 135 15.83 -4.13 -21.78
C TRP A 135 16.37 -4.08 -23.22
N LYS A 136 17.05 -5.13 -23.68
CA LYS A 136 17.58 -5.18 -25.05
C LYS A 136 16.47 -5.01 -26.09
N LYS A 137 15.38 -5.76 -25.96
CA LYS A 137 14.20 -5.64 -26.83
C LYS A 137 13.56 -4.25 -26.75
N THR A 138 13.48 -3.68 -25.56
CA THR A 138 12.99 -2.32 -25.34
C THR A 138 13.86 -1.31 -26.05
N PHE A 139 15.17 -1.38 -25.86
CA PHE A 139 16.11 -0.47 -26.48
C PHE A 139 16.07 -0.52 -28.02
N GLU A 140 16.06 -1.73 -28.59
CA GLU A 140 15.91 -1.92 -30.03
C GLU A 140 14.62 -1.26 -30.53
N LYS A 141 13.52 -1.47 -29.85
CA LYS A 141 12.22 -0.89 -30.20
C LYS A 141 12.19 0.63 -30.07
N LEU A 142 12.76 1.18 -28.99
CA LEU A 142 12.89 2.64 -28.80
C LEU A 142 13.69 3.29 -29.94
N ARG A 143 14.77 2.64 -30.35
CA ARG A 143 15.65 3.09 -31.46
C ARG A 143 14.95 2.99 -32.82
N ASP A 144 14.37 1.84 -33.11
CA ASP A 144 13.78 1.53 -34.42
C ASP A 144 12.54 2.40 -34.71
N GLU A 145 11.80 2.77 -33.66
CA GLU A 145 10.66 3.72 -33.76
C GLU A 145 11.08 5.18 -33.56
N ILE A 146 12.39 5.46 -33.51
CA ILE A 146 12.96 6.81 -33.39
C ILE A 146 12.44 7.59 -32.19
N ILE A 147 12.12 6.86 -31.11
CA ILE A 147 11.69 7.46 -29.83
C ILE A 147 12.90 8.03 -29.10
N ILE A 148 14.04 7.35 -29.19
CA ILE A 148 15.34 7.85 -28.73
C ILE A 148 16.26 8.08 -29.90
N LYS A 149 17.15 9.05 -29.75
CA LYS A 149 18.19 9.38 -30.77
C LYS A 149 19.56 9.36 -30.12
N LYS A 150 20.58 9.01 -30.91
CA LYS A 150 21.97 9.12 -30.46
C LYS A 150 22.43 10.57 -30.65
N GLU A 151 22.92 11.20 -29.58
CA GLU A 151 23.42 12.56 -29.66
C GLU A 151 24.79 12.58 -30.30
N THR A 152 24.95 13.42 -31.32
CA THR A 152 26.17 13.52 -32.11
C THR A 152 26.99 14.79 -31.82
N GLU A 153 26.37 15.77 -31.14
CA GLU A 153 26.97 17.06 -30.81
C GLU A 153 26.58 17.48 -29.38
N GLY A 154 27.34 18.40 -28.77
CA GLY A 154 27.04 18.97 -27.47
C GLY A 154 27.51 18.15 -26.28
N GLU A 155 26.98 18.48 -25.09
CA GLU A 155 27.43 17.90 -23.81
C GLU A 155 27.12 16.40 -23.66
N ASN A 156 26.08 15.91 -24.35
CA ASN A 156 25.61 14.50 -24.25
C ASN A 156 26.11 13.65 -25.44
N ILE A 157 27.17 14.05 -26.10
CA ILE A 157 27.70 13.34 -27.29
C ILE A 157 27.91 11.84 -26.98
N GLY A 158 27.42 10.99 -27.89
CA GLY A 158 27.50 9.55 -27.77
C GLY A 158 26.41 8.90 -26.92
N CYS A 159 25.63 9.67 -26.15
CA CYS A 159 24.50 9.17 -25.36
C CYS A 159 23.25 8.94 -26.22
N TRP A 160 22.39 8.00 -25.82
CA TRP A 160 21.05 7.91 -26.37
C TRP A 160 20.10 8.71 -25.48
N ILE A 161 19.41 9.65 -26.08
CA ILE A 161 18.59 10.64 -25.40
C ILE A 161 17.13 10.54 -25.84
N PHE A 162 16.24 10.92 -24.92
CA PHE A 162 14.83 11.14 -25.14
C PHE A 162 14.50 12.62 -24.94
N GLU A 163 13.82 13.23 -25.89
CA GLU A 163 13.34 14.60 -25.80
C GLU A 163 11.94 14.61 -25.18
N SER A 164 11.86 14.87 -23.88
CA SER A 164 10.62 15.07 -23.17
C SER A 164 10.09 16.48 -23.39
N VAL A 165 8.79 16.61 -23.61
CA VAL A 165 8.12 17.91 -23.82
C VAL A 165 8.19 18.76 -22.55
N ASP A 166 7.92 18.12 -21.40
CA ASP A 166 7.82 18.84 -20.12
C ASP A 166 9.15 18.89 -19.37
N GLU A 167 10.00 17.87 -19.53
CA GLU A 167 11.18 17.65 -18.69
C GLU A 167 12.51 17.88 -19.40
N GLY A 168 12.48 18.23 -20.72
CA GLY A 168 13.67 18.44 -21.56
C GLY A 168 14.45 17.16 -21.86
N THR A 169 15.66 17.29 -22.33
CA THR A 169 16.53 16.17 -22.75
C THR A 169 16.85 15.23 -21.58
N LYS A 170 16.62 13.94 -21.78
CA LYS A 170 16.91 12.87 -20.81
C LYS A 170 17.84 11.84 -21.40
N ILE A 171 18.92 11.54 -20.70
CA ILE A 171 19.82 10.45 -21.08
C ILE A 171 19.17 9.12 -20.67
N ILE A 172 18.92 8.28 -21.67
CA ILE A 172 18.41 6.91 -21.47
C ILE A 172 19.59 5.93 -21.38
N VAL A 173 20.57 6.05 -22.29
CA VAL A 173 21.80 5.24 -22.24
C VAL A 173 22.99 6.19 -22.38
N ARG A 174 23.99 6.02 -21.51
CA ARG A 174 25.22 6.81 -21.53
C ARG A 174 26.12 6.42 -22.71
N SER A 175 27.11 7.24 -22.95
CA SER A 175 28.11 7.02 -24.04
C SER A 175 28.93 5.75 -23.86
N ASP A 176 29.05 5.25 -22.63
CA ASP A 176 29.68 3.96 -22.29
C ASP A 176 28.74 2.76 -22.40
N ASN A 177 27.54 2.94 -22.97
CA ASN A 177 26.46 1.97 -23.10
C ASN A 177 25.80 1.55 -21.76
N THR A 178 26.03 2.28 -20.66
CA THR A 178 25.31 1.99 -19.41
C THR A 178 23.91 2.62 -19.42
N ALA A 179 22.90 1.82 -19.08
CA ALA A 179 21.52 2.28 -18.93
C ALA A 179 21.36 3.16 -17.68
N THR A 180 20.59 4.25 -17.80
CA THR A 180 20.25 5.09 -16.64
C THR A 180 19.13 4.45 -15.81
N TYR A 181 18.84 5.02 -14.66
CA TYR A 181 17.70 4.56 -13.82
C TYR A 181 16.35 4.70 -14.56
N ILE A 182 16.20 5.70 -15.43
CA ILE A 182 15.00 5.87 -16.28
C ILE A 182 14.80 4.65 -17.18
N ALA A 183 15.90 4.16 -17.76
CA ALA A 183 15.90 3.03 -18.67
C ALA A 183 15.42 1.72 -18.01
N LYS A 184 15.59 1.56 -16.71
CA LYS A 184 15.19 0.35 -15.98
C LYS A 184 13.67 0.19 -15.85
N ASP A 185 12.92 1.29 -15.73
CA ASP A 185 11.47 1.28 -15.54
C ASP A 185 10.67 1.21 -16.84
N ILE A 186 11.26 1.65 -17.98
CA ILE A 186 10.59 1.66 -19.29
C ILE A 186 10.17 0.25 -19.73
N PRO A 187 11.02 -0.80 -19.67
CA PRO A 187 10.64 -2.15 -20.09
C PRO A 187 9.43 -2.70 -19.37
N TYR A 188 9.39 -2.47 -18.06
CA TYR A 188 8.28 -2.96 -17.24
C TYR A 188 6.97 -2.20 -17.53
N ALA A 189 7.04 -0.91 -17.81
CA ALA A 189 5.87 -0.15 -18.24
C ALA A 189 5.33 -0.62 -19.60
N LEU A 190 6.22 -0.86 -20.58
CA LEU A 190 5.85 -1.38 -21.90
C LEU A 190 5.26 -2.79 -21.83
N LEU A 191 5.76 -3.64 -20.92
CA LEU A 191 5.22 -4.97 -20.67
C LEU A 191 3.80 -4.89 -20.13
N LYS A 192 3.56 -4.05 -19.11
CA LYS A 192 2.25 -3.90 -18.47
C LYS A 192 1.15 -3.51 -19.46
N VAL A 193 1.45 -2.67 -20.44
CA VAL A 193 0.48 -2.23 -21.46
C VAL A 193 0.52 -3.09 -22.74
N GLY A 194 1.30 -4.16 -22.77
CA GLY A 194 1.34 -5.11 -23.88
C GLY A 194 2.08 -4.62 -25.14
N THR A 195 2.89 -3.57 -25.04
CA THR A 195 3.73 -3.09 -26.13
C THR A 195 4.89 -4.05 -26.42
N ILE A 196 5.33 -4.78 -25.40
CA ILE A 196 6.35 -5.82 -25.47
C ILE A 196 5.74 -7.12 -24.94
N PRO A 197 5.98 -8.27 -25.63
CA PRO A 197 5.47 -9.56 -25.17
C PRO A 197 6.10 -9.97 -23.84
N ASP A 198 5.30 -10.66 -23.03
CA ASP A 198 5.72 -11.18 -21.74
C ASP A 198 6.81 -12.26 -21.90
N PRO A 199 8.02 -12.07 -21.35
CA PRO A 199 9.11 -13.03 -21.43
C PRO A 199 9.15 -13.99 -20.25
N PHE A 200 8.34 -13.78 -19.21
CA PHE A 200 8.47 -14.48 -17.93
C PHE A 200 7.80 -15.84 -17.92
N LYS A 201 8.31 -16.69 -17.06
CA LYS A 201 7.64 -17.84 -16.49
C LYS A 201 7.21 -17.51 -15.07
N TYR A 202 6.26 -18.28 -14.56
CA TYR A 202 5.63 -18.03 -13.26
C TYR A 202 5.60 -19.28 -12.42
N GLN A 203 5.74 -19.10 -11.13
CA GLN A 203 5.56 -20.18 -10.15
C GLN A 203 4.82 -19.68 -8.92
N VAL A 204 4.10 -20.56 -8.24
CA VAL A 204 3.49 -20.25 -6.96
C VAL A 204 4.60 -20.08 -5.92
N PHE A 205 4.62 -18.94 -5.26
CA PHE A 205 5.56 -18.67 -4.18
C PHE A 205 5.05 -19.20 -2.85
N MET A 206 3.82 -18.79 -2.48
CA MET A 206 3.18 -19.22 -1.25
C MET A 206 1.68 -18.92 -1.24
N LYS A 207 0.96 -19.46 -0.27
CA LYS A 207 -0.42 -19.07 0.06
C LYS A 207 -0.42 -17.80 0.91
N GLN A 208 -1.37 -16.92 0.65
CA GLN A 208 -1.60 -15.70 1.42
C GLN A 208 -2.64 -15.91 2.53
N TRP A 209 -2.87 -14.90 3.33
CA TRP A 209 -3.84 -14.90 4.44
C TRP A 209 -5.30 -15.19 4.00
N ASP A 210 -5.64 -14.86 2.76
CA ASP A 210 -6.96 -15.10 2.14
C ASP A 210 -7.02 -16.42 1.35
N HIS A 211 -6.02 -17.30 1.55
CA HIS A 211 -5.85 -18.60 0.89
C HIS A 211 -5.62 -18.53 -0.63
N THR A 212 -5.46 -17.35 -1.22
CA THR A 212 -5.10 -17.20 -2.63
C THR A 212 -3.62 -17.49 -2.86
N ASN A 213 -3.24 -17.83 -4.06
CA ASN A 213 -1.85 -18.00 -4.43
C ASN A 213 -1.19 -16.64 -4.65
N LEU A 214 0.01 -16.47 -4.09
CA LEU A 214 0.95 -15.44 -4.47
C LEU A 214 1.93 -16.03 -5.48
N TRP A 215 2.04 -15.39 -6.64
CA TRP A 215 2.93 -15.82 -7.71
C TRP A 215 4.21 -15.00 -7.72
N ILE A 216 5.27 -15.58 -8.27
CA ILE A 216 6.51 -14.88 -8.59
C ILE A 216 6.93 -15.16 -10.02
N THR A 217 7.61 -14.18 -10.63
CA THR A 217 8.35 -14.42 -11.88
C THR A 217 9.50 -15.37 -11.63
N THR A 218 9.89 -16.15 -12.63
CA THR A 218 11.05 -17.03 -12.59
C THR A 218 11.75 -17.07 -13.95
N ASN A 219 13.06 -17.20 -13.93
CA ASN A 219 13.89 -17.42 -15.12
C ASN A 219 14.06 -18.92 -15.46
N ASP A 220 13.54 -19.81 -14.62
CA ASP A 220 13.58 -21.24 -14.85
C ASP A 220 12.60 -21.64 -15.99
N GLN A 221 13.14 -21.89 -17.16
CA GLN A 221 12.38 -22.27 -18.36
C GLN A 221 11.69 -23.64 -18.25
N SER A 222 12.08 -24.47 -17.29
CA SER A 222 11.42 -25.77 -17.02
C SER A 222 10.03 -25.58 -16.37
N LYS A 223 9.75 -24.43 -15.77
CA LYS A 223 8.47 -24.10 -15.14
C LYS A 223 7.42 -23.78 -16.21
N ASN A 224 6.59 -24.74 -16.52
CA ASN A 224 5.45 -24.56 -17.42
C ASN A 224 4.15 -24.92 -16.67
N ILE A 225 3.82 -24.12 -15.68
CA ILE A 225 2.66 -24.29 -14.81
C ILE A 225 1.55 -23.38 -15.33
N SER A 226 0.31 -23.86 -15.37
CA SER A 226 -0.85 -23.01 -15.65
C SER A 226 -0.95 -21.90 -14.63
N HIS A 227 -1.03 -20.66 -15.10
CA HIS A 227 -1.07 -19.46 -14.28
C HIS A 227 -2.11 -18.46 -14.82
N PRO A 228 -2.60 -17.51 -14.01
CA PRO A 228 -3.41 -16.39 -14.49
C PRO A 228 -2.67 -15.56 -15.54
N ALA A 229 -3.39 -14.92 -16.44
CA ALA A 229 -2.79 -13.92 -17.32
C ALA A 229 -2.48 -12.64 -16.52
N PHE A 230 -1.19 -12.36 -16.32
CA PHE A 230 -0.78 -11.16 -15.56
C PHE A 230 -0.59 -9.95 -16.47
N PHE A 231 -0.33 -10.13 -17.74
CA PHE A 231 -0.10 -9.10 -18.75
C PHE A 231 -0.77 -9.49 -20.08
N PRO A 232 -1.15 -8.50 -20.92
CA PRO A 232 -1.21 -7.07 -20.64
C PRO A 232 -2.46 -6.66 -19.87
N ALA A 233 -2.44 -5.43 -19.33
CA ALA A 233 -3.60 -4.79 -18.72
C ALA A 233 -4.14 -3.68 -19.61
N GLU A 234 -5.46 -3.46 -19.58
CA GLU A 234 -6.10 -2.31 -20.24
C GLU A 234 -5.73 -1.00 -19.56
N TYR A 235 -5.69 -1.02 -18.22
CA TYR A 235 -5.26 0.10 -17.36
C TYR A 235 -4.11 -0.32 -16.47
N SER A 236 -3.01 0.43 -16.50
CA SER A 236 -1.89 0.24 -15.59
C SER A 236 -1.83 1.39 -14.59
N ILE A 237 -2.14 1.11 -13.33
CA ILE A 237 -2.09 2.09 -12.24
C ILE A 237 -0.82 1.85 -11.43
N THR A 238 0.10 2.82 -11.42
CA THR A 238 1.33 2.75 -10.64
C THR A 238 1.19 3.64 -9.41
N VAL A 239 1.09 3.03 -8.23
CA VAL A 239 0.98 3.72 -6.93
C VAL A 239 2.37 3.91 -6.36
N ILE A 240 2.91 5.12 -6.44
CA ILE A 240 4.30 5.41 -6.05
C ILE A 240 4.44 6.84 -5.49
N ASP A 241 5.46 7.04 -4.65
CA ASP A 241 5.78 8.30 -3.98
C ASP A 241 5.95 9.48 -4.95
N SER A 242 5.54 10.67 -4.53
CA SER A 242 5.59 11.91 -5.30
C SER A 242 6.98 12.30 -5.80
N ARG A 243 8.05 11.82 -5.16
CA ARG A 243 9.44 12.03 -5.62
C ARG A 243 9.73 11.34 -6.95
N GLN A 244 8.92 10.37 -7.36
CA GLN A 244 9.03 9.66 -8.64
C GLN A 244 8.19 10.30 -9.76
N THR A 245 7.48 11.38 -9.51
CA THR A 245 6.55 12.00 -10.47
C THR A 245 7.24 12.35 -11.80
N ARG A 246 8.47 12.89 -11.76
CA ARG A 246 9.22 13.23 -12.98
C ARG A 246 9.51 12.01 -13.85
N LEU A 247 9.92 10.90 -13.21
CA LEU A 247 10.17 9.64 -13.92
C LEU A 247 8.91 9.11 -14.57
N GLN A 248 7.80 9.10 -13.82
CA GLN A 248 6.52 8.59 -14.31
C GLN A 248 5.95 9.41 -15.48
N LYS A 249 6.19 10.74 -15.50
CA LYS A 249 5.85 11.60 -16.65
C LYS A 249 6.64 11.20 -17.90
N ILE A 250 7.95 10.98 -17.77
CA ILE A 250 8.80 10.55 -18.88
C ILE A 250 8.33 9.19 -19.42
N ILE A 251 8.04 8.24 -18.55
CA ILE A 251 7.52 6.93 -18.96
C ILE A 251 6.20 7.08 -19.73
N LYS A 252 5.28 7.89 -19.23
CA LYS A 252 4.01 8.17 -19.92
C LYS A 252 4.22 8.80 -21.30
N GLU A 253 5.14 9.75 -21.44
CA GLU A 253 5.48 10.36 -22.73
C GLU A 253 6.07 9.32 -23.70
N ILE A 254 6.96 8.44 -23.22
CA ILE A 254 7.51 7.35 -24.03
C ILE A 254 6.40 6.40 -24.50
N LEU A 255 5.49 6.01 -23.63
CA LEU A 255 4.34 5.18 -23.99
C LEU A 255 3.46 5.87 -25.05
N ASN A 256 3.26 7.20 -24.95
CA ASN A 256 2.54 8.00 -25.93
C ASN A 256 3.19 7.95 -27.34
N ARG A 257 4.53 7.94 -27.39
CA ARG A 257 5.27 7.87 -28.66
C ARG A 257 5.06 6.54 -29.38
N PHE A 258 4.92 5.45 -28.66
CA PHE A 258 4.58 4.13 -29.22
C PHE A 258 3.17 4.05 -29.76
N LYS A 259 2.36 5.10 -29.71
CA LYS A 259 0.91 5.01 -29.93
C LYS A 259 0.26 3.85 -29.14
N ALA A 260 0.98 3.38 -28.12
CA ALA A 260 0.43 2.48 -27.13
C ALA A 260 -0.69 3.21 -26.40
N ARG A 261 -1.59 2.46 -25.81
CA ARG A 261 -2.74 2.93 -25.03
C ARG A 261 -2.31 3.81 -23.84
N SER A 262 -1.82 4.99 -24.14
CA SER A 262 -1.16 5.89 -23.16
C SER A 262 -2.11 6.46 -22.13
N ASN A 263 -3.38 6.57 -22.48
CA ASN A 263 -4.45 6.99 -21.55
C ASN A 263 -4.70 5.94 -20.45
N GLU A 264 -4.13 4.75 -20.62
CA GLU A 264 -4.26 3.60 -19.75
C GLU A 264 -3.10 3.48 -18.75
N TYR A 265 -2.09 4.37 -18.83
CA TYR A 265 -1.02 4.46 -17.83
C TYR A 265 -1.25 5.61 -16.88
N LEU A 266 -1.62 5.28 -15.65
CA LEU A 266 -1.89 6.24 -14.58
C LEU A 266 -0.82 6.13 -13.49
N HIS A 267 -0.17 7.24 -13.20
CA HIS A 267 0.64 7.41 -11.99
C HIS A 267 -0.26 7.96 -10.88
N LEU A 268 -0.50 7.18 -9.85
CA LEU A 268 -1.16 7.62 -8.64
C LEU A 268 -0.09 7.98 -7.61
N THR A 269 0.12 9.26 -7.44
CA THR A 269 1.11 9.79 -6.51
C THR A 269 0.57 9.88 -5.10
N TYR A 270 1.45 9.77 -4.10
CA TYR A 270 1.13 10.07 -2.71
C TYR A 270 2.26 10.83 -2.04
N GLY A 271 1.89 11.67 -1.06
CA GLY A 271 2.82 12.45 -0.25
C GLY A 271 3.52 11.60 0.83
N PRO A 272 4.58 12.11 1.43
CA PRO A 272 5.30 11.44 2.50
C PRO A 272 4.43 11.29 3.76
N VAL A 273 4.68 10.20 4.51
CA VAL A 273 4.12 10.02 5.84
C VAL A 273 5.09 10.61 6.86
N LEU A 274 4.60 11.58 7.64
CA LEU A 274 5.32 12.21 8.73
C LEU A 274 4.76 11.69 10.07
N LEU A 275 5.62 11.55 11.07
CA LEU A 275 5.18 11.33 12.43
C LEU A 275 4.82 12.67 13.06
N SER A 276 3.69 12.75 13.77
CA SER A 276 3.39 13.91 14.62
C SER A 276 4.44 14.01 15.74
N SER A 277 4.69 15.22 16.24
CA SER A 277 5.63 15.41 17.37
C SER A 277 5.24 14.58 18.58
N ARG A 278 3.94 14.46 18.87
CA ARG A 278 3.41 13.63 19.94
C ARG A 278 3.72 12.14 19.74
N THR A 279 3.52 11.63 18.53
CA THR A 279 3.87 10.24 18.18
C THR A 279 5.38 10.03 18.25
N ALA A 280 6.18 10.95 17.71
CA ALA A 280 7.64 10.86 17.78
C ALA A 280 8.16 10.81 19.23
N SER A 281 7.66 11.68 20.10
CA SER A 281 8.00 11.68 21.53
C SER A 281 7.61 10.36 22.23
N MET A 282 6.43 9.79 21.91
CA MET A 282 6.02 8.49 22.44
C MET A 282 6.95 7.34 22.01
N LEU A 283 7.57 7.45 20.84
CA LEU A 283 8.52 6.49 20.27
C LEU A 283 9.96 6.77 20.69
N GLY A 284 10.20 7.75 21.61
CA GLY A 284 11.54 8.12 22.07
C GLY A 284 12.38 8.87 21.02
N ILE A 285 11.74 9.39 19.96
CA ILE A 285 12.41 10.16 18.93
C ILE A 285 12.36 11.64 19.33
N ASP A 286 13.53 12.25 19.48
CA ASP A 286 13.63 13.68 19.83
C ASP A 286 13.16 14.55 18.66
N THR A 287 12.30 15.53 18.98
CA THR A 287 11.74 16.44 17.99
C THR A 287 12.28 17.85 18.23
N GLU A 288 13.17 18.32 17.38
CA GLU A 288 13.56 19.72 17.40
C GLU A 288 12.32 20.62 17.20
N ASN A 289 12.01 21.45 18.20
CA ASN A 289 10.95 22.45 18.18
C ASN A 289 9.51 21.94 17.97
N GLY A 290 9.16 20.71 18.36
CA GLY A 290 7.78 20.22 18.30
C GLY A 290 7.21 20.08 16.89
N ARG A 291 8.04 19.95 15.86
CA ARG A 291 7.63 19.76 14.47
C ARG A 291 7.43 18.29 14.13
N SER A 292 6.59 18.02 13.14
CA SER A 292 6.45 16.67 12.55
C SER A 292 7.78 16.25 11.92
N ILE A 293 8.14 14.96 12.06
CA ILE A 293 9.40 14.42 11.57
C ILE A 293 9.18 13.58 10.34
N GLN A 294 9.97 13.83 9.29
CA GLN A 294 10.07 12.96 8.15
C GLN A 294 11.00 11.78 8.46
N MET A 295 10.50 10.57 8.27
CA MET A 295 11.30 9.35 8.44
C MET A 295 12.41 9.27 7.40
N SER A 296 13.61 8.89 7.83
CA SER A 296 14.79 8.71 6.98
C SER A 296 15.62 7.52 7.45
N GLY A 297 15.55 6.41 6.76
CA GLY A 297 16.32 5.20 7.09
C GLY A 297 17.84 5.42 7.11
N ARG A 298 18.35 6.32 6.22
CA ARG A 298 19.79 6.66 6.19
C ARG A 298 20.28 7.39 7.45
N LYS A 299 19.39 8.10 8.14
CA LYS A 299 19.68 8.85 9.37
C LYS A 299 19.31 8.09 10.63
N GLY A 300 18.91 6.83 10.52
CA GLY A 300 18.43 6.04 11.67
C GLY A 300 17.10 6.55 12.25
N ILE A 301 16.43 7.50 11.59
CA ILE A 301 15.12 8.03 12.02
C ILE A 301 14.05 7.30 11.23
N TYR A 302 13.61 6.18 11.74
CA TYR A 302 12.53 5.41 11.14
C TYR A 302 11.72 4.68 12.22
N VAL A 303 10.49 4.36 11.88
CA VAL A 303 9.61 3.52 12.70
C VAL A 303 9.05 2.46 11.79
N ASP A 304 9.22 1.21 12.13
CA ASP A 304 8.65 0.11 11.36
C ASP A 304 7.13 -0.01 11.59
N ALA A 305 6.43 -0.50 10.58
CA ALA A 305 4.98 -0.60 10.62
C ALA A 305 4.49 -1.61 11.68
N ASP A 306 5.25 -2.66 11.94
CA ASP A 306 4.89 -3.66 12.96
C ASP A 306 4.94 -3.02 14.36
N TYR A 307 5.96 -2.21 14.64
CA TYR A 307 6.05 -1.52 15.94
C TYR A 307 4.87 -0.56 16.17
N VAL A 308 4.46 0.15 15.11
CA VAL A 308 3.25 1.00 15.18
C VAL A 308 2.02 0.16 15.45
N LEU A 309 1.85 -0.95 14.71
CA LEU A 309 0.71 -1.86 14.88
C LEU A 309 0.69 -2.47 16.29
N ASP A 310 1.84 -2.91 16.82
CA ASP A 310 1.95 -3.49 18.17
C ASP A 310 1.56 -2.47 19.25
N THR A 311 1.97 -1.21 19.05
CA THR A 311 1.61 -0.12 19.97
C THR A 311 0.11 0.19 19.91
N LEU A 312 -0.46 0.24 18.69
CA LEU A 312 -1.90 0.45 18.50
C LEU A 312 -2.71 -0.73 19.08
N TYR A 313 -2.26 -1.96 18.84
CA TYR A 313 -2.86 -3.16 19.39
C TYR A 313 -2.90 -3.16 20.91
N SER A 314 -1.77 -2.85 21.57
CA SER A 314 -1.69 -2.80 23.03
C SER A 314 -2.67 -1.78 23.62
N LYS A 315 -2.78 -0.60 23.00
CA LYS A 315 -3.75 0.44 23.40
C LYS A 315 -5.21 0.02 23.14
N ALA A 316 -5.46 -0.60 21.97
CA ALA A 316 -6.78 -1.09 21.63
C ALA A 316 -7.25 -2.17 22.64
N LYS A 317 -6.35 -3.08 23.01
CA LYS A 317 -6.61 -4.14 23.98
C LYS A 317 -6.96 -3.57 25.34
N GLU A 318 -6.16 -2.63 25.86
CA GLU A 318 -6.43 -1.94 27.13
C GLU A 318 -7.80 -1.26 27.12
N GLU A 319 -8.11 -0.50 26.08
CA GLU A 319 -9.37 0.23 25.95
C GLU A 319 -10.57 -0.70 25.80
N THR A 320 -10.43 -1.80 25.07
CA THR A 320 -11.49 -2.83 24.93
C THR A 320 -11.76 -3.51 26.26
N MET A 321 -10.74 -3.92 27.00
CA MET A 321 -10.90 -4.50 28.36
C MET A 321 -11.59 -3.54 29.30
N ARG A 322 -11.26 -2.26 29.24
CA ARG A 322 -11.88 -1.23 30.10
C ARG A 322 -13.35 -1.01 29.80
N ARG A 323 -13.75 -0.99 28.51
CA ARG A 323 -15.12 -0.66 28.07
C ARG A 323 -16.04 -1.87 28.02
N ASN A 324 -15.53 -3.02 27.65
CA ASN A 324 -16.28 -4.25 27.45
C ASN A 324 -15.56 -5.45 28.11
N PRO A 325 -15.56 -5.53 29.44
CA PRO A 325 -14.83 -6.57 30.18
C PRO A 325 -15.35 -8.00 29.90
N GLU A 326 -16.49 -8.14 29.24
CA GLU A 326 -16.99 -9.41 28.77
C GLU A 326 -16.27 -10.00 27.55
N ILE A 327 -15.55 -9.16 26.80
CA ILE A 327 -14.72 -9.61 25.67
C ILE A 327 -13.38 -10.09 26.24
N THR A 328 -13.12 -11.39 26.17
CA THR A 328 -11.91 -12.01 26.75
C THR A 328 -11.29 -13.04 25.81
N GLY A 329 -10.10 -13.54 26.13
CA GLY A 329 -9.42 -14.58 25.37
C GLY A 329 -9.17 -14.18 23.91
N ASP A 330 -9.36 -15.12 22.98
CA ASP A 330 -9.10 -14.94 21.56
C ASP A 330 -9.98 -13.84 20.92
N ASP A 331 -11.18 -13.62 21.43
CA ASP A 331 -12.06 -12.54 20.95
C ASP A 331 -11.47 -11.16 21.29
N LEU A 332 -10.84 -11.00 22.44
CA LEU A 332 -10.16 -9.77 22.83
C LEU A 332 -8.94 -9.51 21.95
N GLU A 333 -8.12 -10.54 21.74
CA GLU A 333 -6.93 -10.45 20.88
C GLU A 333 -7.32 -10.05 19.45
N THR A 334 -8.32 -10.73 18.89
CA THR A 334 -8.83 -10.46 17.54
C THR A 334 -9.43 -9.05 17.45
N THR A 335 -10.24 -8.64 18.40
CA THR A 335 -10.87 -7.31 18.42
C THR A 335 -9.80 -6.22 18.50
N ALA A 336 -8.81 -6.36 19.37
CA ALA A 336 -7.73 -5.40 19.53
C ALA A 336 -6.89 -5.26 18.26
N GLU A 337 -6.57 -6.38 17.61
CA GLU A 337 -5.84 -6.40 16.36
C GLU A 337 -6.62 -5.71 15.22
N GLU A 338 -7.91 -6.00 15.08
CA GLU A 338 -8.76 -5.37 14.08
C GLU A 338 -8.94 -3.86 14.30
N ILE A 339 -8.95 -3.41 15.55
CA ILE A 339 -8.95 -1.98 15.89
C ILE A 339 -7.62 -1.33 15.50
N ALA A 340 -6.49 -1.97 15.78
CA ALA A 340 -5.16 -1.46 15.42
C ALA A 340 -5.00 -1.33 13.89
N ILE A 341 -5.40 -2.36 13.14
CA ILE A 341 -5.41 -2.34 11.67
C ILE A 341 -6.31 -1.22 11.14
N SER A 342 -7.49 -1.08 11.70
CA SER A 342 -8.45 -0.02 11.36
C SER A 342 -7.86 1.37 11.56
N ALA A 343 -7.22 1.62 12.72
CA ALA A 343 -6.58 2.86 13.05
C ALA A 343 -5.49 3.23 12.04
N MET A 344 -4.61 2.28 11.70
CA MET A 344 -3.54 2.50 10.72
C MET A 344 -4.10 2.73 9.32
N ARG A 345 -4.94 1.82 8.81
CA ARG A 345 -5.45 1.90 7.44
C ARG A 345 -6.20 3.20 7.18
N TYR A 346 -7.13 3.54 8.08
CA TYR A 346 -7.95 4.75 7.94
C TYR A 346 -7.11 6.02 7.95
N SER A 347 -6.12 6.11 8.81
CA SER A 347 -5.24 7.29 8.92
C SER A 347 -4.45 7.56 7.63
N LEU A 348 -4.14 6.52 6.86
CA LEU A 348 -3.39 6.64 5.61
C LEU A 348 -4.25 7.02 4.40
N ILE A 349 -5.58 6.81 4.45
CA ILE A 349 -6.46 7.02 3.28
C ILE A 349 -7.45 8.17 3.44
N LYS A 350 -7.66 8.68 4.66
CA LYS A 350 -8.67 9.72 4.92
C LYS A 350 -8.34 11.10 4.38
N ASN A 351 -7.06 11.32 3.99
CA ASN A 351 -6.56 12.60 3.50
C ASN A 351 -6.36 12.59 1.97
N ASP A 352 -6.13 13.78 1.41
CA ASP A 352 -5.67 13.91 0.03
C ASP A 352 -4.35 13.17 -0.16
N LEU A 353 -4.26 12.34 -1.17
CA LEU A 353 -3.06 11.52 -1.41
C LEU A 353 -1.81 12.37 -1.70
N GLU A 354 -1.96 13.50 -2.39
CA GLU A 354 -0.84 14.39 -2.75
C GLU A 354 -0.29 15.18 -1.56
N LYS A 355 -1.02 15.27 -0.45
CA LYS A 355 -0.60 15.98 0.75
C LYS A 355 0.24 15.09 1.67
N GLU A 356 1.06 15.75 2.48
CA GLU A 356 1.76 15.09 3.59
C GLU A 356 0.76 14.47 4.57
N ILE A 357 0.95 13.19 4.88
CA ILE A 357 0.13 12.46 5.85
C ILE A 357 0.80 12.59 7.22
N LYS A 358 0.23 13.39 8.11
CA LYS A 358 0.67 13.45 9.51
C LYS A 358 0.03 12.33 10.31
N PHE A 359 0.81 11.29 10.59
CA PHE A 359 0.34 10.15 11.36
C PHE A 359 0.46 10.45 12.87
N ASP A 360 -0.66 10.39 13.57
CA ASP A 360 -0.74 10.51 15.03
C ASP A 360 -1.40 9.26 15.61
N MET A 361 -0.66 8.55 16.48
CA MET A 361 -1.12 7.29 17.06
C MET A 361 -2.32 7.46 17.99
N ILE A 362 -2.41 8.56 18.72
CA ILE A 362 -3.50 8.82 19.68
C ILE A 362 -4.77 9.15 18.91
N ASP A 363 -4.68 10.05 17.92
CA ASP A 363 -5.83 10.42 17.11
C ASP A 363 -6.33 9.25 16.26
N SER A 364 -5.41 8.38 15.82
CA SER A 364 -5.75 7.20 14.99
C SER A 364 -6.64 6.19 15.69
N ILE A 365 -6.42 5.98 17.00
CA ILE A 365 -7.13 4.96 17.79
C ILE A 365 -8.35 5.53 18.52
N SER A 366 -8.58 6.84 18.42
CA SER A 366 -9.69 7.51 19.10
C SER A 366 -11.04 6.94 18.66
N LEU A 367 -11.92 6.68 19.62
CA LEU A 367 -13.33 6.33 19.38
C LEU A 367 -14.22 7.58 19.20
N ASP A 368 -13.63 8.76 19.33
CA ASP A 368 -14.28 10.05 19.11
C ASP A 368 -13.54 10.79 18.01
N GLY A 369 -14.21 11.10 16.91
CA GLY A 369 -13.62 11.85 15.81
C GLY A 369 -13.33 11.03 14.56
N ASN A 370 -12.47 11.57 13.68
CA ASN A 370 -12.25 11.03 12.33
C ASN A 370 -11.19 9.91 12.33
N SER A 371 -11.57 8.72 12.80
CA SER A 371 -10.72 7.53 12.93
C SER A 371 -11.42 6.26 12.43
N GLY A 372 -10.64 5.23 12.10
CA GLY A 372 -11.17 3.92 11.73
C GLY A 372 -11.96 3.25 12.87
N PRO A 373 -11.44 3.22 14.11
CA PRO A 373 -12.17 2.70 15.27
C PRO A 373 -13.52 3.39 15.52
N TYR A 374 -13.62 4.69 15.25
CA TYR A 374 -14.91 5.41 15.32
C TYR A 374 -15.96 4.84 14.36
N LEU A 375 -15.55 4.47 13.15
CA LEU A 375 -16.45 3.84 12.17
C LEU A 375 -16.87 2.44 12.61
N GLN A 376 -15.94 1.65 13.13
CA GLN A 376 -16.22 0.31 13.69
C GLN A 376 -17.20 0.43 14.87
N TYR A 377 -16.99 1.41 15.75
CA TYR A 377 -17.87 1.65 16.89
C TYR A 377 -19.30 2.04 16.46
N ALA A 378 -19.44 2.89 15.44
CA ALA A 378 -20.76 3.21 14.88
C ALA A 378 -21.45 1.96 14.32
N TYR A 379 -20.71 1.12 13.60
CA TYR A 379 -21.23 -0.16 13.09
C TYR A 379 -21.66 -1.11 14.23
N ALA A 380 -20.83 -1.29 15.25
CA ALA A 380 -21.18 -2.13 16.42
C ALA A 380 -22.42 -1.63 17.15
N ARG A 381 -22.59 -0.31 17.28
CA ARG A 381 -23.84 0.29 17.83
C ARG A 381 -25.06 -0.05 16.99
N CYS A 382 -24.96 -0.02 15.66
CA CYS A 382 -26.06 -0.43 14.77
C CYS A 382 -26.42 -1.91 15.05
N CYS A 383 -25.44 -2.80 15.09
CA CYS A 383 -25.64 -4.22 15.37
C CYS A 383 -26.35 -4.43 16.71
N ARG A 384 -25.89 -3.75 17.77
CA ARG A 384 -26.48 -3.86 19.12
C ARG A 384 -27.92 -3.34 19.19
N LEU A 385 -28.28 -2.29 18.44
CA LEU A 385 -29.66 -1.81 18.33
C LEU A 385 -30.56 -2.83 17.67
N ILE A 386 -30.10 -3.41 16.58
CA ILE A 386 -30.83 -4.43 15.83
C ILE A 386 -31.05 -5.68 16.66
N GLU A 387 -30.01 -6.18 17.34
CA GLU A 387 -30.09 -7.32 18.27
C GLU A 387 -31.16 -7.09 19.37
N LYS A 388 -31.15 -5.91 20.00
CA LYS A 388 -32.09 -5.52 21.03
C LYS A 388 -33.55 -5.33 20.56
N SER A 389 -33.72 -4.95 19.27
CA SER A 389 -35.04 -4.69 18.71
C SER A 389 -35.90 -5.94 18.57
N LYS A 390 -35.27 -7.14 18.50
CA LYS A 390 -35.93 -8.45 18.25
C LYS A 390 -36.79 -8.48 16.96
N ILE A 391 -36.61 -7.52 16.06
CA ILE A 391 -37.35 -7.42 14.82
C ILE A 391 -36.82 -8.45 13.83
N LYS A 392 -37.71 -9.30 13.28
CA LYS A 392 -37.37 -10.33 12.29
C LYS A 392 -37.47 -9.86 10.83
N SER A 393 -38.07 -8.70 10.60
CA SER A 393 -38.26 -8.17 9.24
C SER A 393 -38.11 -6.64 9.22
N TYR A 394 -37.18 -6.15 8.40
CA TYR A 394 -36.88 -4.72 8.27
C TYR A 394 -37.74 -4.04 7.18
N ARG A 395 -39.06 -4.20 7.27
CA ARG A 395 -40.04 -3.60 6.34
C ARG A 395 -40.83 -2.48 7.02
N GLY A 396 -40.14 -1.64 7.79
CA GLY A 396 -40.76 -0.45 8.37
C GLY A 396 -41.24 0.53 7.28
N ASN A 397 -42.36 1.17 7.55
CA ASN A 397 -42.92 2.19 6.64
C ASN A 397 -42.06 3.47 6.74
N VAL A 398 -41.15 3.68 5.77
CA VAL A 398 -40.29 4.87 5.71
C VAL A 398 -41.05 6.19 5.71
N LYS A 399 -42.33 6.23 5.31
CA LYS A 399 -43.18 7.43 5.36
C LYS A 399 -43.48 7.91 6.78
N ARG A 400 -43.21 7.04 7.79
CA ARG A 400 -43.33 7.40 9.22
C ARG A 400 -42.13 8.19 9.74
N LEU A 401 -41.02 8.22 9.00
CA LEU A 401 -39.82 8.99 9.34
C LEU A 401 -40.05 10.46 8.96
N SER A 402 -40.15 11.33 9.94
CA SER A 402 -40.49 12.76 9.76
C SER A 402 -39.47 13.74 10.35
N HIS A 403 -38.49 13.23 11.13
CA HIS A 403 -37.51 14.08 11.78
C HIS A 403 -36.38 14.48 10.80
N SER A 404 -35.91 15.73 10.91
CA SER A 404 -34.90 16.29 10.00
C SER A 404 -33.60 15.46 9.95
N ILE A 405 -33.18 14.83 11.08
CA ILE A 405 -32.02 13.96 11.14
C ILE A 405 -32.26 12.69 10.31
N GLU A 406 -33.45 12.06 10.39
CA GLU A 406 -33.83 10.88 9.63
C GLU A 406 -33.76 11.19 8.10
N TYR A 407 -34.32 12.34 7.70
CA TYR A 407 -34.26 12.77 6.30
C TYR A 407 -32.83 12.99 5.79
N ARG A 408 -31.97 13.61 6.61
CA ARG A 408 -30.57 13.82 6.26
C ARG A 408 -29.83 12.51 6.06
N ILE A 409 -30.07 11.51 6.89
CA ILE A 409 -29.48 10.17 6.75
C ILE A 409 -29.96 9.51 5.46
N ILE A 410 -31.27 9.52 5.17
CA ILE A 410 -31.82 8.93 3.94
C ILE A 410 -31.19 9.59 2.71
N LYS A 411 -31.09 10.92 2.71
CA LYS A 411 -30.45 11.68 1.63
C LYS A 411 -28.96 11.33 1.49
N HIS A 412 -28.25 11.07 2.59
CA HIS A 412 -26.85 10.67 2.56
C HIS A 412 -26.70 9.25 2.02
N LEU A 413 -27.53 8.30 2.50
CA LEU A 413 -27.54 6.92 1.99
C LEU A 413 -27.78 6.85 0.48
N SER A 414 -28.68 7.70 -0.08
CA SER A 414 -28.95 7.71 -1.52
C SER A 414 -27.78 8.14 -2.40
N LYS A 415 -26.75 8.76 -1.83
CA LYS A 415 -25.53 9.18 -2.56
C LYS A 415 -24.47 8.10 -2.67
N PHE A 416 -24.63 6.97 -1.99
CA PHE A 416 -23.56 5.98 -1.87
C PHE A 416 -23.03 5.46 -3.22
N ALA A 417 -23.94 5.15 -4.15
CA ALA A 417 -23.54 4.68 -5.48
C ALA A 417 -22.73 5.73 -6.24
N ILE A 418 -23.10 7.01 -6.13
CA ILE A 418 -22.37 8.13 -6.76
C ILE A 418 -20.98 8.26 -6.17
N VAL A 419 -20.86 8.12 -4.83
CA VAL A 419 -19.54 8.18 -4.15
C VAL A 419 -18.62 7.06 -4.60
N ILE A 420 -19.14 5.84 -4.79
CA ILE A 420 -18.34 4.72 -5.34
C ILE A 420 -17.88 5.04 -6.77
N GLU A 421 -18.78 5.52 -7.61
CA GLU A 421 -18.48 5.90 -9.00
C GLU A 421 -17.41 7.00 -9.06
N ASP A 422 -17.57 8.07 -8.29
CA ASP A 422 -16.61 9.18 -8.20
C ASP A 422 -15.25 8.69 -7.68
N THR A 423 -15.25 7.82 -6.67
CA THR A 423 -14.01 7.25 -6.13
C THR A 423 -13.28 6.41 -7.17
N THR A 424 -14.01 5.59 -7.92
CA THR A 424 -13.46 4.75 -8.99
C THR A 424 -12.89 5.60 -10.11
N LYS A 425 -13.64 6.61 -10.56
CA LYS A 425 -13.24 7.49 -11.66
C LYS A 425 -12.03 8.36 -11.31
N ASN A 426 -12.00 8.91 -10.10
CA ASN A 426 -10.96 9.84 -9.67
C ASN A 426 -9.78 9.13 -8.99
N MET A 427 -9.89 7.83 -8.69
CA MET A 427 -8.90 7.07 -7.91
C MET A 427 -8.60 7.69 -6.53
N GLU A 428 -9.62 8.23 -5.87
CA GLU A 428 -9.53 8.93 -4.59
C GLU A 428 -10.17 8.15 -3.42
N PRO A 429 -9.45 7.28 -2.72
CA PRO A 429 -9.98 6.50 -1.59
C PRO A 429 -10.57 7.36 -0.46
N LYS A 430 -10.10 8.59 -0.31
CA LYS A 430 -10.61 9.53 0.71
C LYS A 430 -12.12 9.78 0.60
N LEU A 431 -12.70 9.72 -0.61
CA LEU A 431 -14.13 9.98 -0.81
C LEU A 431 -14.98 8.95 -0.07
N ILE A 432 -14.61 7.67 -0.13
CA ILE A 432 -15.27 6.61 0.63
C ILE A 432 -15.02 6.77 2.13
N ALA A 433 -13.79 7.08 2.54
CA ALA A 433 -13.45 7.29 3.95
C ALA A 433 -14.26 8.46 4.55
N GLN A 434 -14.37 9.59 3.83
CA GLN A 434 -15.14 10.75 4.24
C GLN A 434 -16.64 10.44 4.31
N TYR A 435 -17.18 9.78 3.28
CA TYR A 435 -18.58 9.37 3.26
C TYR A 435 -18.94 8.49 4.47
N ALA A 436 -18.09 7.50 4.78
CA ALA A 436 -18.28 6.63 5.95
C ALA A 436 -18.26 7.43 7.26
N TYR A 437 -17.34 8.39 7.40
CA TYR A 437 -17.25 9.24 8.58
C TYR A 437 -18.49 10.13 8.76
N GLU A 438 -18.96 10.75 7.68
CA GLU A 438 -20.18 11.55 7.70
C GLU A 438 -21.40 10.71 8.08
N LEU A 439 -21.53 9.50 7.52
CA LEU A 439 -22.62 8.57 7.86
C LEU A 439 -22.56 8.16 9.35
N ALA A 440 -21.39 7.81 9.85
CA ALA A 440 -21.20 7.44 11.24
C ALA A 440 -21.52 8.61 12.20
N THR A 441 -21.15 9.85 11.83
CA THR A 441 -21.45 11.05 12.59
C THR A 441 -22.95 11.34 12.62
N MET A 442 -23.65 11.22 11.48
CA MET A 442 -25.09 11.39 11.41
C MET A 442 -25.82 10.31 12.22
N PHE A 443 -25.34 9.06 12.16
CA PHE A 443 -25.88 7.96 12.95
C PHE A 443 -25.72 8.17 14.44
N ASN A 444 -24.54 8.59 14.90
CA ASN A 444 -24.31 8.87 16.33
C ASN A 444 -25.23 10.00 16.84
N LEU A 445 -25.41 11.07 16.04
CA LEU A 445 -26.36 12.13 16.37
C LEU A 445 -27.81 11.64 16.42
N PHE A 446 -28.20 10.78 15.49
CA PHE A 446 -29.52 10.11 15.48
C PHE A 446 -29.73 9.26 16.71
N TYR A 447 -28.72 8.44 17.06
CA TYR A 447 -28.73 7.55 18.24
C TYR A 447 -28.91 8.32 19.55
N GLU A 448 -28.24 9.48 19.67
CA GLU A 448 -28.27 10.30 20.89
C GLU A 448 -29.57 11.10 21.07
N LYS A 449 -30.11 11.60 19.98
CA LYS A 449 -31.21 12.57 20.02
C LYS A 449 -32.59 11.98 19.76
N ILE A 450 -32.68 10.82 19.12
CA ILE A 450 -33.95 10.25 18.68
C ILE A 450 -34.20 8.92 19.41
N PRO A 451 -35.34 8.74 20.09
CA PRO A 451 -35.70 7.48 20.71
C PRO A 451 -35.95 6.42 19.63
N ILE A 452 -35.12 5.38 19.55
CA ILE A 452 -35.24 4.32 18.56
C ILE A 452 -36.05 3.17 19.13
N LEU A 453 -35.52 2.50 20.18
CA LEU A 453 -36.17 1.38 20.87
C LEU A 453 -37.21 1.81 21.91
N LYS A 454 -37.10 3.04 22.39
CA LYS A 454 -38.02 3.61 23.42
C LYS A 454 -39.15 4.43 22.79
N GLU A 455 -39.30 4.36 21.45
CA GLU A 455 -40.44 5.02 20.76
C GLU A 455 -41.74 4.29 21.11
N ASN A 456 -42.76 5.03 21.47
CA ASN A 456 -44.05 4.48 21.83
C ASN A 456 -44.87 4.01 20.62
N ASP A 457 -44.70 4.67 19.50
CA ASP A 457 -45.33 4.25 18.24
C ASP A 457 -44.49 3.14 17.60
N VAL A 458 -45.08 1.94 17.56
CA VAL A 458 -44.42 0.73 17.04
C VAL A 458 -44.07 0.91 15.55
N ASP A 459 -44.88 1.59 14.76
CA ASP A 459 -44.61 1.80 13.33
C ASP A 459 -43.42 2.75 13.13
N ILE A 460 -43.31 3.78 13.95
CA ILE A 460 -42.13 4.69 13.94
C ILE A 460 -40.88 3.95 14.40
N SER A 461 -40.98 3.18 15.51
CA SER A 461 -39.86 2.38 15.99
C SER A 461 -39.36 1.40 14.92
N ASN A 462 -40.29 0.67 14.26
CA ASN A 462 -39.96 -0.25 13.17
C ASN A 462 -39.31 0.48 11.97
N ALA A 463 -39.80 1.66 11.62
CA ALA A 463 -39.21 2.47 10.54
C ALA A 463 -37.80 2.92 10.89
N ARG A 464 -37.53 3.35 12.14
CA ARG A 464 -36.21 3.74 12.64
C ARG A 464 -35.24 2.56 12.67
N ILE A 465 -35.67 1.38 13.08
CA ILE A 465 -34.82 0.18 13.04
C ILE A 465 -34.49 -0.21 11.60
N SER A 466 -35.44 -0.08 10.66
CA SER A 466 -35.17 -0.28 9.23
C SER A 466 -34.14 0.70 8.69
N LEU A 467 -34.15 1.96 9.17
CA LEU A 467 -33.12 2.95 8.85
C LEU A 467 -31.76 2.57 9.45
N VAL A 468 -31.72 2.09 10.71
CA VAL A 468 -30.49 1.59 11.35
C VAL A 468 -29.90 0.42 10.56
N GLU A 469 -30.74 -0.50 10.06
CA GLU A 469 -30.27 -1.61 9.22
C GLU A 469 -29.66 -1.13 7.91
N ALA A 470 -30.27 -0.15 7.26
CA ALA A 470 -29.69 0.47 6.04
C ALA A 470 -28.32 1.12 6.34
N ILE A 471 -28.21 1.85 7.45
CA ILE A 471 -26.94 2.44 7.90
C ILE A 471 -25.90 1.35 8.13
N ARG A 472 -26.27 0.27 8.86
CA ARG A 472 -25.38 -0.86 9.17
C ARG A 472 -24.83 -1.50 7.88
N LEU A 473 -25.71 -1.75 6.90
CA LEU A 473 -25.31 -2.36 5.63
C LEU A 473 -24.33 -1.47 4.86
N ILE A 474 -24.60 -0.19 4.76
CA ILE A 474 -23.72 0.75 4.05
C ILE A 474 -22.39 0.95 4.79
N LEU A 475 -22.39 1.03 6.13
CA LEU A 475 -21.14 1.07 6.92
C LEU A 475 -20.33 -0.21 6.74
N LYS A 476 -20.98 -1.39 6.71
CA LYS A 476 -20.31 -2.68 6.46
C LYS A 476 -19.59 -2.68 5.12
N ILE A 477 -20.28 -2.25 4.05
CA ILE A 477 -19.69 -2.17 2.71
C ILE A 477 -18.51 -1.19 2.70
N ASN A 478 -18.69 0.03 3.23
CA ASN A 478 -17.62 1.03 3.30
C ASN A 478 -16.38 0.51 4.03
N LEU A 479 -16.56 -0.07 5.21
CA LEU A 479 -15.46 -0.65 6.00
C LEU A 479 -14.72 -1.73 5.20
N SER A 480 -15.46 -2.60 4.51
CA SER A 480 -14.87 -3.66 3.67
C SER A 480 -14.08 -3.08 2.49
N LEU A 481 -14.59 -2.03 1.82
CA LEU A 481 -13.92 -1.36 0.71
C LEU A 481 -12.59 -0.71 1.12
N ILE A 482 -12.52 -0.16 2.33
CA ILE A 482 -11.27 0.40 2.85
C ILE A 482 -10.40 -0.63 3.59
N GLY A 483 -10.78 -1.91 3.55
CA GLY A 483 -10.03 -3.02 4.13
C GLY A 483 -10.06 -3.08 5.65
N ILE A 484 -11.11 -2.55 6.26
CA ILE A 484 -11.37 -2.58 7.71
C ILE A 484 -12.46 -3.61 8.00
N THR A 485 -12.21 -4.48 8.97
CA THR A 485 -13.19 -5.45 9.41
C THR A 485 -14.31 -4.78 10.20
N PRO A 486 -15.58 -4.95 9.81
CA PRO A 486 -16.69 -4.48 10.61
C PRO A 486 -16.86 -5.38 11.86
N LEU A 487 -16.72 -4.81 13.05
CA LEU A 487 -16.82 -5.51 14.32
C LEU A 487 -18.25 -5.38 14.88
N GLU A 488 -18.92 -6.49 15.10
CA GLU A 488 -20.29 -6.49 15.68
C GLU A 488 -20.31 -6.12 17.16
N ARG A 489 -19.20 -6.42 17.85
CA ARG A 489 -18.93 -6.06 19.26
C ARG A 489 -17.53 -5.50 19.39
N MET A 490 -17.38 -4.55 20.28
CA MET A 490 -16.15 -3.80 20.37
C MET A 490 -15.96 -3.23 21.78
#